data_8569e5a068a66d4b6b283a6d134e06a4
#
_entry.id   8569e5a068a66d4b6b283a6d134e06a4
#
_cell.length_a   1.000
_cell.length_b   1.000
_cell.length_c   1.000
_cell.angle_alpha   90.00
_cell.angle_beta   90.00
_cell.angle_gamma   90.00
#
_symmetry.space_group_name_H-M   'P 1'
#
loop_
_entity.id
_entity.type
_entity.pdbx_description
1 polymer ?
#
loop_
_entity_poly.entity_id
_entity_poly.type
_entity_poly.pdbx_seq_one_letter_code
_entity_poly.pdbx_strand_id
1 'polypeptide(L)'
;MGAGAALFATAGCAGIRKKDEVIQGFDERDAGRLSNMKWTPFSDKKVRVGIAGEGVCSFGSQFAYQTHPNVKVVSVTDLDPKRCKLLQERTKAEKTYASCEELIKNAAADKIEALYIATDAPSHARLAITALNCGLHVASACPAFFGIDQLDLVPEIIAAAKKSGKIYMMNETTAFRAECFAMRALFEGGAIGRHVYTEGEYFHYWGQKGIASYNGWRHGLPPQYYPTHSNGFYTCSTHGSFTEVSCIGIPSDLPDFKNGNNRYKNRFGNEIAFFKTSDGGAARMAVMWDSPGYHGETGRINGTKGSYGTYSSVYTGPEKELAAKLNTLKSSLPSNVDAGGHGGSHAYLTDDFIRSILLPGHKVCCDLKTSLDTTIAGVYAHKSALLGGETLKIPQISC
;
A
#
# COMPACT_ATOMS: atom_id res chain seq x y z
N MET A 1 33.01 22.45 15.04
CA MET A 1 31.61 22.42 15.42
C MET A 1 30.84 23.24 14.40
N GLY A 2 30.26 22.63 13.41
CA GLY A 2 29.48 23.30 12.36
C GLY A 2 28.32 22.39 12.04
N ALA A 3 27.12 22.75 12.52
CA ALA A 3 25.87 22.08 12.17
C ALA A 3 25.50 22.49 10.74
N GLY A 4 25.61 21.55 9.81
CA GLY A 4 25.08 21.70 8.45
C GLY A 4 23.61 21.47 8.43
N ALA A 5 22.81 22.53 8.39
CA ALA A 5 21.39 22.45 8.08
C ALA A 5 21.22 22.18 6.57
N ALA A 6 20.75 20.99 6.21
CA ALA A 6 20.35 20.71 4.84
C ALA A 6 19.02 21.43 4.54
N LEU A 7 19.07 22.46 3.71
CA LEU A 7 17.88 23.09 3.14
C LEU A 7 17.27 22.14 2.09
N PHE A 8 16.09 21.60 2.38
CA PHE A 8 15.28 20.96 1.38
C PHE A 8 14.57 22.04 0.54
N ALA A 9 15.00 22.18 -0.71
CA ALA A 9 14.29 23.00 -1.68
C ALA A 9 13.04 22.26 -2.17
N THR A 10 11.87 22.75 -1.78
CA THR A 10 10.58 22.30 -2.29
C THR A 10 10.32 23.00 -3.62
N ALA A 11 10.51 22.30 -4.74
CA ALA A 11 9.96 22.72 -6.02
C ALA A 11 8.48 22.27 -6.10
N GLY A 12 7.59 23.26 -6.23
CA GLY A 12 6.19 23.11 -6.01
C GLY A 12 5.39 22.39 -7.09
N CYS A 13 4.40 21.66 -6.62
CA CYS A 13 3.03 21.78 -7.10
C CYS A 13 2.18 22.07 -5.88
N ALA A 14 2.03 23.33 -5.58
CA ALA A 14 1.21 23.85 -4.50
C ALA A 14 -0.27 23.67 -4.87
N GLY A 15 -0.85 22.63 -4.40
CA GLY A 15 -2.26 22.35 -4.38
C GLY A 15 -2.71 22.09 -2.94
N ILE A 16 -2.83 23.17 -2.13
CA ILE A 16 -3.87 23.30 -1.12
C ILE A 16 -3.75 22.39 0.12
N ARG A 17 -2.56 22.21 0.70
CA ARG A 17 -2.49 21.98 2.15
C ARG A 17 -1.60 23.05 2.77
N LYS A 18 -2.08 23.70 3.82
CA LYS A 18 -1.24 24.51 4.68
C LYS A 18 -0.16 23.59 5.26
N LYS A 19 1.03 24.11 5.53
CA LYS A 19 2.18 23.38 6.06
C LYS A 19 1.85 22.52 7.31
N ASP A 20 0.79 22.91 8.02
CA ASP A 20 0.28 22.26 9.23
C ASP A 20 -0.73 21.13 8.96
N GLU A 21 -1.07 20.87 7.69
CA GLU A 21 -2.02 19.81 7.25
C GLU A 21 -1.31 18.60 6.60
N VAL A 22 0.02 18.59 6.57
CA VAL A 22 0.80 17.46 6.04
C VAL A 22 0.69 16.29 7.01
N ILE A 23 0.16 15.17 6.53
CA ILE A 23 0.10 13.93 7.29
C ILE A 23 1.43 13.21 7.09
N GLN A 24 2.25 13.18 8.14
CA GLN A 24 3.52 12.44 8.14
C GLN A 24 3.26 10.96 7.85
N GLY A 25 4.17 10.34 7.09
CA GLY A 25 4.01 8.97 6.66
C GLY A 25 3.19 8.78 5.38
N PHE A 26 2.36 9.78 4.98
CA PHE A 26 1.58 9.70 3.75
C PHE A 26 2.08 10.65 2.64
N ASP A 27 2.66 11.77 3.01
CA ASP A 27 3.02 12.83 2.06
C ASP A 27 4.54 12.93 1.79
N GLU A 28 5.35 11.99 2.31
CA GLU A 28 6.80 11.99 2.04
C GLU A 28 7.08 11.71 0.57
N ARG A 29 7.95 12.53 0.00
CA ARG A 29 8.44 12.40 -1.37
C ARG A 29 9.92 12.06 -1.37
N ASP A 30 10.29 10.99 -2.04
CA ASP A 30 11.69 10.68 -2.32
C ASP A 30 12.12 11.46 -3.57
N ALA A 31 12.82 12.58 -3.36
CA ALA A 31 13.31 13.41 -4.45
C ALA A 31 14.63 12.87 -5.07
N GLY A 32 15.18 11.78 -4.56
CA GLY A 32 16.60 11.48 -4.78
C GLY A 32 16.95 10.32 -5.70
N ARG A 33 16.03 9.42 -6.03
CA ARG A 33 16.40 8.19 -6.75
C ARG A 33 15.73 8.06 -8.10
N LEU A 34 16.20 8.85 -9.07
CA LEU A 34 15.84 8.69 -10.47
C LEU A 34 16.52 7.44 -11.04
N SER A 35 15.73 6.60 -11.71
CA SER A 35 16.26 5.47 -12.45
C SER A 35 17.00 5.92 -13.70
N ASN A 36 18.06 5.21 -14.06
CA ASN A 36 18.79 5.41 -15.32
C ASN A 36 18.06 4.79 -16.53
N MET A 37 17.06 3.92 -16.32
CA MET A 37 16.23 3.36 -17.39
C MET A 37 15.12 4.33 -17.78
N LYS A 38 15.06 4.72 -19.06
CA LYS A 38 13.97 5.54 -19.56
C LYS A 38 12.70 4.71 -19.68
N TRP A 39 11.58 5.31 -19.27
CA TRP A 39 10.26 4.76 -19.57
C TRP A 39 10.03 4.76 -21.08
N THR A 40 9.51 3.66 -21.60
CA THR A 40 9.16 3.53 -23.01
C THR A 40 7.67 3.26 -23.15
N PRO A 41 7.00 3.90 -24.14
CA PRO A 41 5.62 3.57 -24.47
C PRO A 41 5.46 2.07 -24.76
N PHE A 42 4.44 1.46 -24.20
CA PHE A 42 4.18 0.02 -24.34
C PHE A 42 2.83 -0.28 -25.00
N SER A 43 1.99 0.73 -25.21
CA SER A 43 0.70 0.59 -25.89
C SER A 43 0.19 1.96 -26.35
N ASP A 44 -0.55 1.99 -27.46
CA ASP A 44 -1.32 3.16 -27.89
C ASP A 44 -2.72 3.22 -27.23
N LYS A 45 -3.13 2.16 -26.55
CA LYS A 45 -4.43 2.09 -25.89
C LYS A 45 -4.42 2.86 -24.58
N LYS A 46 -5.59 3.41 -24.23
CA LYS A 46 -5.85 4.00 -22.93
C LYS A 46 -6.90 3.19 -22.19
N VAL A 47 -6.58 2.75 -21.00
CA VAL A 47 -7.52 2.13 -20.06
C VAL A 47 -8.48 3.21 -19.56
N ARG A 48 -9.76 2.96 -19.62
CA ARG A 48 -10.81 3.86 -19.12
C ARG A 48 -11.05 3.56 -17.65
N VAL A 49 -10.73 4.51 -16.78
CA VAL A 49 -10.69 4.33 -15.34
C VAL A 49 -11.78 5.14 -14.64
N GLY A 50 -12.48 4.51 -13.69
CA GLY A 50 -13.24 5.18 -12.64
C GLY A 50 -12.40 5.31 -11.37
N ILE A 51 -12.58 6.40 -10.61
CA ILE A 51 -11.90 6.60 -9.32
C ILE A 51 -12.92 6.87 -8.24
N ALA A 52 -12.86 6.10 -7.14
CA ALA A 52 -13.71 6.24 -5.99
C ALA A 52 -12.91 6.69 -4.76
N GLY A 53 -13.21 7.88 -4.25
CA GLY A 53 -12.63 8.45 -3.04
C GLY A 53 -11.43 9.37 -3.30
N GLU A 54 -11.58 10.65 -3.00
CA GLU A 54 -10.46 11.58 -2.79
C GLU A 54 -9.94 11.42 -1.36
N GLY A 55 -10.89 11.27 -0.43
CA GLY A 55 -10.61 11.08 0.98
C GLY A 55 -9.87 12.26 1.63
N VAL A 56 -9.44 12.07 2.88
CA VAL A 56 -8.68 13.10 3.64
C VAL A 56 -7.22 13.19 3.19
N CYS A 57 -6.69 12.12 2.60
CA CYS A 57 -5.31 12.03 2.14
C CYS A 57 -5.14 12.38 0.65
N SER A 58 -6.20 12.72 -0.05
CA SER A 58 -6.21 12.99 -1.50
C SER A 58 -5.71 11.82 -2.36
N PHE A 59 -5.86 10.57 -1.91
CA PHE A 59 -5.31 9.40 -2.61
C PHE A 59 -5.96 9.18 -3.97
N GLY A 60 -7.22 9.57 -4.18
CA GLY A 60 -7.86 9.49 -5.48
C GLY A 60 -7.12 10.22 -6.59
N SER A 61 -6.51 11.35 -6.27
CA SER A 61 -5.79 12.19 -7.25
C SER A 61 -4.26 12.08 -7.19
N GLN A 62 -3.67 11.46 -6.15
CA GLN A 62 -2.22 11.42 -5.96
C GLN A 62 -1.50 10.27 -6.67
N PHE A 63 -2.23 9.25 -7.13
CA PHE A 63 -1.65 8.07 -7.77
C PHE A 63 -1.40 8.24 -9.28
N ALA A 64 -1.48 9.48 -9.78
CA ALA A 64 -1.12 9.86 -11.15
C ALA A 64 -1.92 9.20 -12.28
N TYR A 65 -3.11 8.64 -12.02
CA TYR A 65 -3.98 8.10 -13.06
C TYR A 65 -4.27 9.13 -14.16
N GLN A 66 -4.51 10.38 -13.77
CA GLN A 66 -4.85 11.47 -14.70
C GLN A 66 -3.71 11.92 -15.61
N THR A 67 -2.46 11.62 -15.23
CA THR A 67 -1.26 12.02 -16.01
C THR A 67 -0.59 10.85 -16.71
N HIS A 68 -0.99 9.61 -16.41
CA HIS A 68 -0.43 8.42 -17.07
C HIS A 68 -0.87 8.35 -18.53
N PRO A 69 0.07 8.16 -19.50
CA PRO A 69 -0.24 8.23 -20.94
C PRO A 69 -1.25 7.19 -21.40
N ASN A 70 -1.30 6.03 -20.76
CA ASN A 70 -2.22 4.94 -21.08
C ASN A 70 -3.50 4.93 -20.21
N VAL A 71 -3.86 6.06 -19.59
CA VAL A 71 -5.08 6.18 -18.79
C VAL A 71 -5.98 7.29 -19.34
N LYS A 72 -7.29 7.05 -19.27
CA LYS A 72 -8.33 8.07 -19.36
C LYS A 72 -9.22 7.95 -18.13
N VAL A 73 -9.17 8.93 -17.24
CA VAL A 73 -10.13 9.02 -16.13
C VAL A 73 -11.48 9.46 -16.69
N VAL A 74 -12.50 8.65 -16.53
CA VAL A 74 -13.84 8.86 -17.09
C VAL A 74 -14.79 9.42 -16.05
N SER A 75 -14.83 8.79 -14.89
CA SER A 75 -15.76 9.16 -13.84
C SER A 75 -15.11 9.07 -12.46
N VAL A 76 -15.60 9.87 -11.55
CA VAL A 76 -15.12 9.92 -10.18
C VAL A 76 -16.28 10.01 -9.19
N THR A 77 -16.02 9.62 -7.94
CA THR A 77 -16.96 9.76 -6.84
C THR A 77 -16.25 9.99 -5.51
N ASP A 78 -16.86 10.72 -4.64
CA ASP A 78 -16.58 10.77 -3.20
C ASP A 78 -17.93 11.08 -2.50
N LEU A 79 -18.17 10.47 -1.34
CA LEU A 79 -19.40 10.71 -0.57
C LEU A 79 -19.50 12.15 -0.02
N ASP A 80 -18.37 12.85 0.09
CA ASP A 80 -18.33 14.30 0.34
C ASP A 80 -18.38 15.04 -1.00
N PRO A 81 -19.46 15.80 -1.29
CA PRO A 81 -19.60 16.51 -2.57
C PRO A 81 -18.46 17.51 -2.87
N LYS A 82 -17.85 18.10 -1.83
CA LYS A 82 -16.71 19.02 -2.00
C LYS A 82 -15.47 18.27 -2.44
N ARG A 83 -15.21 17.09 -1.87
CA ARG A 83 -14.10 16.21 -2.27
C ARG A 83 -14.34 15.60 -3.64
N CYS A 84 -15.58 15.21 -3.94
CA CYS A 84 -15.96 14.72 -5.27
C CYS A 84 -15.66 15.77 -6.36
N LYS A 85 -16.06 17.02 -6.12
CA LYS A 85 -15.75 18.14 -7.02
C LYS A 85 -14.24 18.36 -7.16
N LEU A 86 -13.50 18.35 -6.04
CA LEU A 86 -12.04 18.49 -6.06
C LEU A 86 -11.37 17.37 -6.86
N LEU A 87 -11.81 16.12 -6.66
CA LEU A 87 -11.32 14.96 -7.41
C LEU A 87 -11.61 15.11 -8.90
N GLN A 88 -12.80 15.55 -9.28
CA GLN A 88 -13.16 15.81 -10.67
C GLN A 88 -12.26 16.87 -11.29
N GLU A 89 -12.04 17.99 -10.61
CA GLU A 89 -11.19 19.08 -11.08
C GLU A 89 -9.74 18.64 -11.28
N ARG A 90 -9.19 17.87 -10.34
CA ARG A 90 -7.81 17.36 -10.38
C ARG A 90 -7.59 16.31 -11.45
N THR A 91 -8.56 15.41 -11.63
CA THR A 91 -8.47 14.30 -12.58
C THR A 91 -9.01 14.64 -13.97
N LYS A 92 -9.73 15.75 -14.12
CA LYS A 92 -10.44 16.15 -15.33
C LYS A 92 -11.45 15.09 -15.80
N ALA A 93 -12.06 14.39 -14.84
CA ALA A 93 -13.06 13.37 -15.12
C ALA A 93 -14.31 13.97 -15.78
N GLU A 94 -14.86 13.25 -16.74
CA GLU A 94 -16.03 13.70 -17.52
C GLU A 94 -17.31 13.71 -16.68
N LYS A 95 -17.40 12.80 -15.70
CA LYS A 95 -18.61 12.57 -14.89
C LYS A 95 -18.31 12.40 -13.41
N THR A 96 -19.33 12.65 -12.62
CA THR A 96 -19.35 12.33 -11.18
C THR A 96 -20.54 11.47 -10.84
N TYR A 97 -20.43 10.66 -9.80
CA TYR A 97 -21.49 9.84 -9.23
C TYR A 97 -21.61 10.08 -7.74
N ALA A 98 -22.80 9.84 -7.17
CA ALA A 98 -23.04 10.08 -5.75
C ALA A 98 -22.38 9.02 -4.85
N SER A 99 -22.10 7.81 -5.38
CA SER A 99 -21.42 6.74 -4.66
C SER A 99 -20.60 5.85 -5.59
N CYS A 100 -19.72 5.02 -5.02
CA CYS A 100 -18.94 4.04 -5.77
C CYS A 100 -19.84 2.99 -6.41
N GLU A 101 -20.87 2.55 -5.72
CA GLU A 101 -21.84 1.58 -6.23
C GLU A 101 -22.59 2.13 -7.46
N GLU A 102 -22.94 3.42 -7.42
CA GLU A 102 -23.58 4.08 -8.57
C GLU A 102 -22.61 4.18 -9.75
N LEU A 103 -21.34 4.52 -9.50
CA LEU A 103 -20.28 4.51 -10.51
C LEU A 103 -20.14 3.12 -11.14
N ILE A 104 -20.06 2.06 -10.32
CA ILE A 104 -19.94 0.68 -10.79
C ILE A 104 -21.17 0.27 -11.63
N LYS A 105 -22.36 0.63 -11.18
CA LYS A 105 -23.62 0.35 -11.91
C LYS A 105 -23.63 0.95 -13.32
N ASN A 106 -23.02 2.12 -13.49
CA ASN A 106 -22.94 2.83 -14.76
C ASN A 106 -21.67 2.52 -15.55
N ALA A 107 -20.78 1.67 -15.05
CA ALA A 107 -19.46 1.42 -15.65
C ALA A 107 -19.55 0.92 -17.11
N ALA A 108 -20.50 0.04 -17.42
CA ALA A 108 -20.70 -0.47 -18.77
C ALA A 108 -21.13 0.64 -19.75
N ALA A 109 -22.06 1.50 -19.36
CA ALA A 109 -22.53 2.64 -20.18
C ALA A 109 -21.40 3.65 -20.42
N ASP A 110 -20.54 3.85 -19.42
CA ASP A 110 -19.39 4.74 -19.50
C ASP A 110 -18.15 4.07 -20.11
N LYS A 111 -18.22 2.79 -20.44
CA LYS A 111 -17.12 1.97 -20.97
C LYS A 111 -15.90 1.99 -20.04
N ILE A 112 -16.12 1.94 -18.75
CA ILE A 112 -15.05 1.84 -17.74
C ILE A 112 -14.52 0.40 -17.76
N GLU A 113 -13.21 0.26 -17.77
CA GLU A 113 -12.50 -1.02 -17.81
C GLU A 113 -11.87 -1.35 -16.47
N ALA A 114 -11.52 -0.32 -15.69
CA ALA A 114 -10.88 -0.48 -14.39
C ALA A 114 -11.39 0.54 -13.37
N LEU A 115 -11.40 0.14 -12.10
CA LEU A 115 -11.78 0.98 -10.97
C LEU A 115 -10.60 1.11 -10.02
N TYR A 116 -10.26 2.35 -9.63
CA TYR A 116 -9.39 2.62 -8.51
C TYR A 116 -10.23 2.98 -7.28
N ILE A 117 -10.08 2.20 -6.20
CA ILE A 117 -10.79 2.36 -4.93
C ILE A 117 -9.83 2.99 -3.92
N ALA A 118 -10.07 4.26 -3.57
CA ALA A 118 -9.32 5.04 -2.58
C ALA A 118 -10.24 5.56 -1.46
N THR A 119 -11.25 4.79 -1.12
CA THR A 119 -12.26 5.08 -0.09
C THR A 119 -11.72 4.81 1.32
N ASP A 120 -12.60 4.70 2.31
CA ASP A 120 -12.25 4.24 3.65
C ASP A 120 -11.95 2.73 3.66
N ALA A 121 -10.96 2.30 4.45
CA ALA A 121 -10.51 0.91 4.49
C ALA A 121 -11.65 -0.11 4.74
N PRO A 122 -12.65 0.14 5.61
CA PRO A 122 -13.77 -0.78 5.80
C PRO A 122 -14.62 -1.06 4.56
N SER A 123 -14.57 -0.21 3.53
CA SER A 123 -15.37 -0.39 2.31
C SER A 123 -14.62 -1.13 1.18
N HIS A 124 -13.29 -1.25 1.24
CA HIS A 124 -12.47 -1.75 0.14
C HIS A 124 -12.91 -3.10 -0.40
N ALA A 125 -13.03 -4.13 0.47
CA ALA A 125 -13.34 -5.49 0.03
C ALA A 125 -14.71 -5.58 -0.66
N ARG A 126 -15.75 -4.98 -0.09
CA ARG A 126 -17.12 -5.04 -0.64
C ARG A 126 -17.20 -4.34 -1.99
N LEU A 127 -16.59 -3.17 -2.11
CA LEU A 127 -16.52 -2.44 -3.37
C LEU A 127 -15.70 -3.20 -4.44
N ALA A 128 -14.59 -3.81 -4.04
CA ALA A 128 -13.77 -4.62 -4.94
C ALA A 128 -14.53 -5.84 -5.46
N ILE A 129 -15.23 -6.58 -4.58
CA ILE A 129 -16.07 -7.72 -4.96
C ILE A 129 -17.15 -7.28 -5.97
N THR A 130 -17.82 -6.16 -5.68
CA THR A 130 -18.86 -5.61 -6.57
C THR A 130 -18.29 -5.26 -7.95
N ALA A 131 -17.14 -4.56 -7.98
CA ALA A 131 -16.48 -4.15 -9.22
C ALA A 131 -15.99 -5.34 -10.04
N LEU A 132 -15.36 -6.34 -9.41
CA LEU A 132 -14.92 -7.58 -10.06
C LEU A 132 -16.12 -8.33 -10.67
N ASN A 133 -17.22 -8.47 -9.94
CA ASN A 133 -18.45 -9.12 -10.44
C ASN A 133 -19.09 -8.37 -11.61
N CYS A 134 -18.85 -7.05 -11.72
CA CYS A 134 -19.25 -6.24 -12.87
C CYS A 134 -18.22 -6.27 -14.02
N GLY A 135 -17.17 -7.09 -13.92
CA GLY A 135 -16.18 -7.27 -14.98
C GLY A 135 -15.14 -6.17 -15.06
N LEU A 136 -14.89 -5.41 -13.99
CA LEU A 136 -13.86 -4.37 -13.91
C LEU A 136 -12.56 -4.93 -13.35
N HIS A 137 -11.41 -4.48 -13.88
CA HIS A 137 -10.14 -4.59 -13.18
C HIS A 137 -10.15 -3.68 -11.96
N VAL A 138 -9.55 -4.09 -10.86
CA VAL A 138 -9.58 -3.34 -9.61
C VAL A 138 -8.18 -3.05 -9.09
N ALA A 139 -7.87 -1.79 -8.83
CA ALA A 139 -6.81 -1.36 -7.94
C ALA A 139 -7.46 -0.81 -6.66
N SER A 140 -7.03 -1.27 -5.49
CA SER A 140 -7.58 -0.82 -4.20
C SER A 140 -6.49 -0.26 -3.32
N ALA A 141 -6.79 0.82 -2.59
CA ALA A 141 -5.90 1.25 -1.51
C ALA A 141 -5.80 0.17 -0.42
N CYS A 142 -4.83 0.34 0.48
CA CYS A 142 -4.56 -0.58 1.59
C CYS A 142 -5.54 -0.38 2.76
N PRO A 143 -5.83 -1.47 3.48
CA PRO A 143 -5.60 -2.88 3.22
C PRO A 143 -6.65 -3.50 2.27
N ALA A 144 -6.45 -4.76 1.84
CA ALA A 144 -7.37 -5.45 0.93
C ALA A 144 -8.77 -5.65 1.53
N PHE A 145 -8.84 -5.94 2.82
CA PHE A 145 -10.06 -5.98 3.64
C PHE A 145 -9.72 -5.47 5.05
N PHE A 146 -10.72 -5.21 5.88
CA PHE A 146 -10.51 -4.50 7.13
C PHE A 146 -10.96 -5.26 8.37
N GLY A 147 -9.99 -5.67 9.19
CA GLY A 147 -10.24 -6.27 10.49
C GLY A 147 -10.81 -7.70 10.47
N ILE A 148 -11.03 -8.23 11.67
CA ILE A 148 -11.45 -9.62 11.86
C ILE A 148 -12.88 -9.87 11.33
N ASP A 149 -13.75 -8.86 11.39
CA ASP A 149 -15.15 -8.96 10.97
C ASP A 149 -15.34 -9.09 9.46
N GLN A 150 -14.27 -8.96 8.67
CA GLN A 150 -14.29 -9.09 7.21
C GLN A 150 -13.51 -10.31 6.70
N LEU A 151 -13.10 -11.22 7.56
CA LEU A 151 -12.43 -12.45 7.13
C LEU A 151 -13.31 -13.34 6.24
N ASP A 152 -14.62 -13.28 6.40
CA ASP A 152 -15.63 -13.95 5.56
C ASP A 152 -15.67 -13.44 4.12
N LEU A 153 -15.19 -12.20 3.86
CA LEU A 153 -15.09 -11.64 2.51
C LEU A 153 -13.90 -12.20 1.71
N VAL A 154 -12.92 -12.84 2.38
CA VAL A 154 -11.74 -13.39 1.70
C VAL A 154 -12.11 -14.43 0.63
N PRO A 155 -12.91 -15.47 0.90
CA PRO A 155 -13.34 -16.38 -0.15
C PRO A 155 -14.19 -15.70 -1.23
N GLU A 156 -14.98 -14.68 -0.88
CA GLU A 156 -15.82 -13.98 -1.84
C GLU A 156 -14.99 -13.17 -2.86
N ILE A 157 -13.96 -12.43 -2.42
CA ILE A 157 -13.10 -11.67 -3.34
C ILE A 157 -12.29 -12.59 -4.24
N ILE A 158 -11.82 -13.74 -3.72
CA ILE A 158 -11.14 -14.77 -4.53
C ILE A 158 -12.08 -15.32 -5.60
N ALA A 159 -13.33 -15.67 -5.23
CA ALA A 159 -14.33 -16.17 -6.15
C ALA A 159 -14.68 -15.12 -7.24
N ALA A 160 -14.86 -13.86 -6.85
CA ALA A 160 -15.14 -12.76 -7.77
C ALA A 160 -14.01 -12.53 -8.78
N ALA A 161 -12.75 -12.55 -8.33
CA ALA A 161 -11.58 -12.41 -9.19
C ALA A 161 -11.46 -13.60 -10.18
N LYS A 162 -11.61 -14.84 -9.69
CA LYS A 162 -11.59 -16.04 -10.53
C LYS A 162 -12.72 -16.04 -11.58
N LYS A 163 -13.92 -15.72 -11.16
CA LYS A 163 -15.10 -15.70 -12.04
C LYS A 163 -15.00 -14.63 -13.13
N SER A 164 -14.52 -13.45 -12.77
CA SER A 164 -14.40 -12.33 -13.73
C SER A 164 -13.19 -12.46 -14.65
N GLY A 165 -12.14 -13.16 -14.25
CA GLY A 165 -10.84 -13.17 -14.93
C GLY A 165 -10.16 -11.80 -14.90
N LYS A 166 -10.59 -10.88 -14.01
CA LYS A 166 -10.06 -9.53 -13.90
C LYS A 166 -8.92 -9.45 -12.89
N ILE A 167 -8.05 -8.49 -13.09
CA ILE A 167 -6.93 -8.22 -12.21
C ILE A 167 -7.44 -7.52 -10.96
N TYR A 168 -6.97 -7.99 -9.80
CA TYR A 168 -7.01 -7.26 -8.55
C TYR A 168 -5.59 -6.93 -8.13
N MET A 169 -5.34 -5.69 -7.73
CA MET A 169 -4.09 -5.21 -7.14
C MET A 169 -4.38 -4.37 -5.91
N MET A 170 -3.67 -4.60 -4.82
CA MET A 170 -3.61 -3.63 -3.73
C MET A 170 -2.51 -2.62 -4.01
N ASN A 171 -2.82 -1.34 -3.89
CA ASN A 171 -1.85 -0.26 -4.04
C ASN A 171 -0.97 -0.15 -2.79
N GLU A 172 -0.20 -1.22 -2.53
CA GLU A 172 0.78 -1.26 -1.43
C GLU A 172 2.00 -0.43 -1.78
N THR A 173 2.09 0.73 -1.17
CA THR A 173 3.12 1.73 -1.49
C THR A 173 4.53 1.27 -1.16
N THR A 174 4.69 0.44 -0.13
CA THR A 174 5.99 -0.16 0.23
C THR A 174 6.63 -0.91 -0.94
N ALA A 175 5.83 -1.55 -1.79
CA ALA A 175 6.32 -2.34 -2.92
C ALA A 175 7.25 -1.58 -3.87
N PHE A 176 7.03 -0.27 -4.03
CA PHE A 176 7.83 0.59 -4.91
C PHE A 176 8.67 1.63 -4.18
N ARG A 177 8.71 1.61 -2.85
CA ARG A 177 9.79 2.30 -2.13
C ARG A 177 11.14 1.75 -2.58
N ALA A 178 12.13 2.60 -2.65
CA ALA A 178 13.46 2.23 -3.17
C ALA A 178 14.05 1.02 -2.45
N GLU A 179 13.83 0.93 -1.15
CA GLU A 179 14.34 -0.14 -0.28
C GLU A 179 13.68 -1.48 -0.58
N CYS A 180 12.35 -1.53 -0.58
CA CYS A 180 11.61 -2.76 -0.86
C CYS A 180 11.81 -3.22 -2.31
N PHE A 181 11.87 -2.28 -3.25
CA PHE A 181 12.22 -2.58 -4.64
C PHE A 181 13.61 -3.23 -4.75
N ALA A 182 14.61 -2.68 -4.04
CA ALA A 182 15.95 -3.25 -4.01
C ALA A 182 15.96 -4.66 -3.38
N MET A 183 15.25 -4.84 -2.26
CA MET A 183 15.11 -6.15 -1.61
C MET A 183 14.52 -7.18 -2.57
N ARG A 184 13.43 -6.84 -3.29
CA ARG A 184 12.81 -7.71 -4.29
C ARG A 184 13.76 -8.04 -5.43
N ALA A 185 14.38 -7.05 -6.04
CA ALA A 185 15.30 -7.26 -7.17
C ALA A 185 16.50 -8.13 -6.79
N LEU A 186 17.06 -7.96 -5.59
CA LEU A 186 18.16 -8.78 -5.08
C LEU A 186 17.69 -10.21 -4.76
N PHE A 187 16.48 -10.36 -4.21
CA PHE A 187 15.92 -11.67 -3.90
C PHE A 187 15.61 -12.46 -5.17
N GLU A 188 14.87 -11.87 -6.11
CA GLU A 188 14.55 -12.48 -7.42
C GLU A 188 15.79 -12.78 -8.25
N GLY A 189 16.80 -11.92 -8.17
CA GLY A 189 18.10 -12.14 -8.81
C GLY A 189 18.99 -13.19 -8.13
N GLY A 190 18.52 -13.81 -7.03
CA GLY A 190 19.23 -14.86 -6.30
C GLY A 190 20.39 -14.37 -5.41
N ALA A 191 20.60 -13.06 -5.30
CA ALA A 191 21.68 -12.46 -4.51
C ALA A 191 21.48 -12.67 -3.00
N ILE A 192 20.23 -12.69 -2.54
CA ILE A 192 19.89 -12.96 -1.13
C ILE A 192 20.02 -14.47 -0.81
N GLY A 193 19.81 -15.33 -1.79
CA GLY A 193 19.72 -16.78 -1.57
C GLY A 193 18.38 -17.16 -0.94
N ARG A 194 18.35 -18.25 -0.14
CA ARG A 194 17.15 -18.62 0.62
C ARG A 194 16.91 -17.59 1.71
N HIS A 195 15.68 -17.14 1.85
CA HIS A 195 15.27 -16.21 2.91
C HIS A 195 15.54 -16.82 4.30
N VAL A 196 16.03 -15.99 5.21
CA VAL A 196 16.27 -16.33 6.61
C VAL A 196 15.47 -15.42 7.53
N TYR A 197 15.54 -14.09 7.30
CA TYR A 197 14.90 -13.14 8.17
C TYR A 197 14.57 -11.82 7.45
N THR A 198 13.39 -11.26 7.74
CA THR A 198 12.99 -9.93 7.28
C THR A 198 12.50 -9.08 8.46
N GLU A 199 12.82 -7.80 8.46
CA GLU A 199 12.16 -6.81 9.30
C GLU A 199 11.40 -5.81 8.45
N GLY A 200 10.25 -5.37 8.97
CA GLY A 200 9.48 -4.27 8.44
C GLY A 200 8.91 -3.41 9.57
N GLU A 201 9.00 -2.10 9.42
CA GLU A 201 8.52 -1.14 10.40
C GLU A 201 7.68 -0.07 9.70
N TYR A 202 6.54 0.27 10.32
CA TYR A 202 5.71 1.40 9.96
C TYR A 202 5.43 2.23 11.20
N PHE A 203 6.17 3.32 11.38
CA PHE A 203 6.06 4.24 12.50
C PHE A 203 5.38 5.52 12.04
N HIS A 204 4.18 5.75 12.58
CA HIS A 204 3.36 6.87 12.19
C HIS A 204 2.66 7.45 13.43
N TYR A 205 3.31 8.39 14.11
CA TYR A 205 2.77 8.98 15.33
C TYR A 205 1.50 9.80 15.04
N TRP A 206 0.39 9.42 15.64
CA TRP A 206 -0.90 10.08 15.44
C TRP A 206 -1.12 11.29 16.33
N GLY A 207 -0.34 11.43 17.43
CA GLY A 207 -0.45 12.54 18.37
C GLY A 207 -1.76 12.56 19.15
N GLN A 208 -1.94 13.63 19.91
CA GLN A 208 -3.10 13.79 20.80
C GLN A 208 -4.43 14.02 20.07
N LYS A 209 -4.39 14.48 18.83
CA LYS A 209 -5.60 14.77 18.04
C LYS A 209 -6.09 13.61 17.18
N GLY A 210 -5.29 12.53 17.07
CA GLY A 210 -5.55 11.45 16.15
C GLY A 210 -5.51 11.89 14.68
N ILE A 211 -5.90 11.00 13.78
CA ILE A 211 -6.00 11.26 12.34
C ILE A 211 -7.46 11.30 11.93
N ALA A 212 -7.88 12.39 11.32
CA ALA A 212 -9.24 12.52 10.78
C ALA A 212 -9.52 11.43 9.73
N SER A 213 -10.74 10.90 9.76
CA SER A 213 -11.18 9.89 8.80
C SER A 213 -12.69 9.91 8.63
N TYR A 214 -13.18 9.38 7.49
CA TYR A 214 -14.61 9.22 7.27
C TYR A 214 -15.21 8.31 8.36
N ASN A 215 -16.31 8.75 8.98
CA ASN A 215 -16.96 8.05 10.10
C ASN A 215 -16.00 7.60 11.22
N GLY A 216 -14.86 8.27 11.38
CA GLY A 216 -13.92 7.99 12.46
C GLY A 216 -13.32 6.57 12.43
N TRP A 217 -13.20 5.94 11.27
CA TRP A 217 -12.72 4.56 11.20
C TRP A 217 -11.27 4.39 11.69
N ARG A 218 -10.47 5.46 11.68
CA ARG A 218 -9.12 5.43 12.27
C ARG A 218 -9.10 5.59 13.80
N HIS A 219 -10.20 6.04 14.41
CA HIS A 219 -10.24 6.26 15.86
C HIS A 219 -10.11 4.93 16.62
N GLY A 220 -8.99 4.76 17.32
CA GLY A 220 -8.64 3.53 18.04
C GLY A 220 -8.25 2.35 17.13
N LEU A 221 -7.86 2.63 15.88
CA LEU A 221 -7.46 1.61 14.91
C LEU A 221 -6.37 0.70 15.47
N PRO A 222 -6.61 -0.63 15.54
CA PRO A 222 -5.56 -1.57 15.88
C PRO A 222 -4.39 -1.44 14.91
N PRO A 223 -3.13 -1.30 15.39
CA PRO A 223 -1.98 -1.10 14.49
C PRO A 223 -1.89 -2.19 13.42
N GLN A 224 -2.03 -3.45 13.78
CA GLN A 224 -1.96 -4.57 12.84
C GLN A 224 -3.23 -4.77 11.98
N TYR A 225 -4.27 -3.92 12.09
CA TYR A 225 -5.33 -3.84 11.06
C TYR A 225 -4.92 -2.95 9.87
N TYR A 226 -3.78 -2.27 10.00
CA TYR A 226 -3.13 -1.54 8.92
C TYR A 226 -1.67 -2.01 8.74
N PRO A 227 -1.45 -3.31 8.46
CA PRO A 227 -0.13 -3.94 8.55
C PRO A 227 0.71 -3.75 7.30
N THR A 228 0.09 -3.24 6.24
CA THR A 228 0.58 -3.41 4.87
C THR A 228 1.94 -2.78 4.67
N HIS A 229 2.17 -1.60 5.24
CA HIS A 229 3.43 -0.88 5.11
C HIS A 229 4.62 -1.48 5.91
N SER A 230 4.37 -2.40 6.85
CA SER A 230 5.42 -3.19 7.47
C SER A 230 5.54 -4.59 6.83
N ASN A 231 4.41 -5.30 6.71
CA ASN A 231 4.38 -6.65 6.13
C ASN A 231 4.82 -6.68 4.66
N GLY A 232 4.59 -5.58 3.92
CA GLY A 232 4.99 -5.42 2.53
C GLY A 232 6.49 -5.60 2.29
N PHE A 233 7.34 -5.30 3.26
CA PHE A 233 8.78 -5.57 3.15
C PHE A 233 9.11 -7.05 2.97
N TYR A 234 8.29 -7.96 3.48
CA TYR A 234 8.45 -9.38 3.21
C TYR A 234 7.61 -9.82 2.00
N THR A 235 6.31 -9.57 2.02
CA THR A 235 5.40 -10.13 1.01
C THR A 235 5.64 -9.56 -0.39
N CYS A 236 5.95 -8.27 -0.53
CA CYS A 236 6.26 -7.66 -1.82
C CYS A 236 7.71 -7.87 -2.27
N SER A 237 8.61 -8.33 -1.41
CA SER A 237 10.00 -8.63 -1.81
C SER A 237 10.24 -10.10 -2.12
N THR A 238 9.51 -11.02 -1.48
CA THR A 238 9.71 -12.47 -1.63
C THR A 238 8.53 -13.19 -2.28
N HIS A 239 7.36 -12.54 -2.35
CA HIS A 239 6.07 -13.15 -2.69
C HIS A 239 5.68 -14.34 -1.79
N GLY A 240 6.31 -14.44 -0.62
CA GLY A 240 6.00 -15.42 0.41
C GLY A 240 4.79 -15.03 1.24
N SER A 241 4.30 -15.98 2.05
CA SER A 241 3.22 -15.79 3.01
C SER A 241 3.68 -16.03 4.45
N PHE A 242 2.95 -15.49 5.41
CA PHE A 242 3.17 -15.75 6.83
C PHE A 242 2.33 -16.95 7.26
N THR A 243 2.91 -17.86 8.06
CA THR A 243 2.25 -19.13 8.46
C THR A 243 1.84 -19.18 9.91
N GLU A 244 2.57 -18.52 10.80
CA GLU A 244 2.28 -18.41 12.22
C GLU A 244 2.66 -17.02 12.72
N VAL A 245 2.00 -16.55 13.77
CA VAL A 245 2.27 -15.26 14.41
C VAL A 245 2.16 -15.31 15.92
N SER A 246 3.08 -14.60 16.58
CA SER A 246 2.96 -14.15 17.99
C SER A 246 3.14 -12.63 17.99
N CYS A 247 2.22 -11.89 18.62
CA CYS A 247 2.22 -10.44 18.59
C CYS A 247 2.04 -9.85 19.99
N ILE A 248 2.83 -8.83 20.30
CA ILE A 248 2.75 -8.08 21.55
C ILE A 248 2.07 -6.74 21.24
N GLY A 249 0.94 -6.50 21.92
CA GLY A 249 0.26 -5.21 21.94
C GLY A 249 0.73 -4.36 23.11
N ILE A 250 1.11 -3.12 22.85
CA ILE A 250 1.56 -2.14 23.84
C ILE A 250 0.45 -1.11 24.03
N PRO A 251 -0.14 -1.01 25.25
CA PRO A 251 -1.16 -0.02 25.55
C PRO A 251 -0.65 1.40 25.34
N SER A 252 -1.57 2.30 24.99
CA SER A 252 -1.30 3.71 24.75
C SER A 252 -2.21 4.61 25.60
N ASP A 253 -1.65 5.71 26.07
CA ASP A 253 -2.38 6.77 26.77
C ASP A 253 -2.94 7.85 25.84
N LEU A 254 -2.71 7.75 24.52
CA LEU A 254 -3.34 8.64 23.56
C LEU A 254 -4.88 8.55 23.67
N PRO A 255 -5.60 9.66 23.49
CA PRO A 255 -7.06 9.70 23.64
C PRO A 255 -7.80 8.63 22.86
N ASP A 256 -7.34 8.32 21.66
CA ASP A 256 -7.93 7.32 20.77
C ASP A 256 -7.88 5.87 21.32
N PHE A 257 -6.94 5.57 22.22
CA PHE A 257 -6.69 4.22 22.73
C PHE A 257 -7.00 4.07 24.23
N LYS A 258 -7.07 5.20 24.94
CA LYS A 258 -7.20 5.20 26.38
C LYS A 258 -8.40 4.37 26.86
N ASN A 259 -8.14 3.38 27.71
CA ASN A 259 -9.13 2.46 28.25
C ASN A 259 -9.91 1.64 27.20
N GLY A 260 -9.51 1.65 25.94
CA GLY A 260 -10.23 0.96 24.86
C GLY A 260 -11.61 1.58 24.55
N ASN A 261 -11.85 2.83 24.88
CA ASN A 261 -13.11 3.54 24.61
C ASN A 261 -13.22 3.96 23.14
N ASN A 262 -13.10 2.99 22.24
CA ASN A 262 -13.23 3.19 20.80
C ASN A 262 -14.02 2.03 20.17
N ARG A 263 -14.38 2.14 18.90
CA ARG A 263 -15.20 1.14 18.19
C ARG A 263 -14.59 -0.26 18.14
N TYR A 264 -13.26 -0.36 18.25
CA TYR A 264 -12.54 -1.64 18.20
C TYR A 264 -12.28 -2.21 19.58
N LYS A 265 -12.63 -1.51 20.64
CA LYS A 265 -12.25 -1.84 22.03
C LYS A 265 -10.74 -2.05 22.20
N ASN A 266 -9.97 -1.40 21.32
CA ASN A 266 -8.52 -1.52 21.26
C ASN A 266 -7.83 -0.56 22.21
N ARG A 267 -6.87 -1.08 22.99
CA ARG A 267 -6.02 -0.32 23.91
C ARG A 267 -4.61 -0.12 23.35
N PHE A 268 -4.25 -0.82 22.27
CA PHE A 268 -2.89 -0.86 21.78
C PHE A 268 -2.66 0.26 20.76
N GLY A 269 -1.73 1.16 21.08
CA GLY A 269 -1.22 2.17 20.13
C GLY A 269 -0.05 1.64 19.32
N ASN A 270 0.58 0.56 19.78
CA ASN A 270 1.72 -0.07 19.10
C ASN A 270 1.58 -1.59 19.14
N GLU A 271 1.96 -2.27 18.05
CA GLU A 271 1.97 -3.73 17.97
C GLU A 271 3.22 -4.21 17.24
N ILE A 272 3.89 -5.22 17.83
CA ILE A 272 5.09 -5.85 17.30
C ILE A 272 4.81 -7.34 17.14
N ALA A 273 4.85 -7.81 15.90
CA ALA A 273 4.54 -9.17 15.52
C ALA A 273 5.81 -9.93 15.08
N PHE A 274 5.94 -11.16 15.53
CA PHE A 274 6.92 -12.14 15.08
C PHE A 274 6.23 -13.23 14.29
N PHE A 275 6.68 -13.45 13.06
CA PHE A 275 6.09 -14.40 12.13
C PHE A 275 7.04 -15.52 11.78
N LYS A 276 6.49 -16.72 11.54
CA LYS A 276 7.12 -17.72 10.68
C LYS A 276 6.66 -17.51 9.24
N THR A 277 7.53 -17.76 8.30
CA THR A 277 7.28 -17.55 6.87
C THR A 277 7.17 -18.86 6.11
N SER A 278 6.48 -18.85 4.96
CA SER A 278 6.23 -20.04 4.14
C SER A 278 7.51 -20.66 3.53
N ASP A 279 8.57 -19.87 3.43
CA ASP A 279 9.89 -20.28 2.95
C ASP A 279 10.83 -20.83 4.05
N GLY A 280 10.31 -20.98 5.27
CA GLY A 280 11.03 -21.53 6.42
C GLY A 280 11.91 -20.53 7.15
N GLY A 281 11.78 -19.23 6.86
CA GLY A 281 12.42 -18.15 7.60
C GLY A 281 11.53 -17.57 8.69
N ALA A 282 11.88 -16.37 9.15
CA ALA A 282 11.12 -15.60 10.14
C ALA A 282 11.06 -14.11 9.78
N ALA A 283 10.09 -13.41 10.36
CA ALA A 283 10.00 -11.96 10.19
C ALA A 283 9.57 -11.27 11.49
N ARG A 284 10.02 -10.01 11.69
CA ARG A 284 9.54 -9.09 12.70
C ARG A 284 8.89 -7.89 12.01
N MET A 285 7.62 -7.65 12.31
CA MET A 285 6.85 -6.55 11.74
C MET A 285 6.28 -5.67 12.83
N ALA A 286 6.56 -4.37 12.78
CA ALA A 286 6.10 -3.42 13.78
C ALA A 286 5.23 -2.33 13.14
N VAL A 287 4.12 -2.02 13.80
CA VAL A 287 3.24 -0.89 13.44
C VAL A 287 3.03 -0.06 14.69
N MET A 288 3.32 1.24 14.62
CA MET A 288 3.32 2.11 15.79
C MET A 288 2.62 3.44 15.51
N TRP A 289 1.54 3.69 16.28
CA TRP A 289 0.79 4.95 16.29
C TRP A 289 1.16 5.88 17.46
N ASP A 290 1.80 5.33 18.48
CA ASP A 290 2.21 6.05 19.69
C ASP A 290 3.71 5.90 19.92
N SER A 291 4.50 6.46 18.99
CA SER A 291 5.95 6.50 19.07
C SER A 291 6.43 7.83 18.48
N PRO A 292 6.44 8.93 19.27
CA PRO A 292 6.88 10.21 18.78
C PRO A 292 8.37 10.20 18.45
N GLY A 293 8.77 10.96 17.43
CA GLY A 293 10.16 11.12 17.01
C GLY A 293 10.44 10.55 15.65
N TYR A 294 10.78 9.25 15.56
CA TYR A 294 11.01 8.62 14.27
C TYR A 294 9.71 8.32 13.55
N HIS A 295 9.66 8.64 12.27
CA HIS A 295 8.54 8.35 11.39
C HIS A 295 9.04 7.69 10.11
N GLY A 296 8.22 6.85 9.52
CA GLY A 296 8.48 6.29 8.21
C GLY A 296 8.33 4.77 8.16
N GLU A 297 8.68 4.26 7.01
CA GLU A 297 8.69 2.84 6.69
C GLU A 297 10.14 2.43 6.46
N THR A 298 10.57 1.38 7.15
CA THR A 298 11.91 0.81 6.99
C THR A 298 11.86 -0.70 6.97
N GLY A 299 12.85 -1.32 6.33
CA GLY A 299 12.94 -2.77 6.32
C GLY A 299 14.32 -3.27 5.99
N ARG A 300 14.55 -4.55 6.24
CA ARG A 300 15.76 -5.27 5.85
C ARG A 300 15.44 -6.73 5.56
N ILE A 301 16.24 -7.34 4.69
CA ILE A 301 16.16 -8.75 4.35
C ILE A 301 17.54 -9.41 4.52
N ASN A 302 17.55 -10.60 5.09
CA ASN A 302 18.73 -11.42 5.27
C ASN A 302 18.44 -12.82 4.71
N GLY A 303 19.40 -13.36 3.99
CA GLY A 303 19.34 -14.71 3.47
C GLY A 303 20.65 -15.45 3.57
N THR A 304 20.69 -16.62 2.98
CA THR A 304 21.86 -17.51 3.09
C THR A 304 23.08 -17.06 2.27
N LYS A 305 22.88 -16.11 1.33
CA LYS A 305 23.98 -15.60 0.49
C LYS A 305 24.26 -14.13 0.70
N GLY A 306 23.26 -13.33 1.10
CA GLY A 306 23.43 -11.91 1.24
C GLY A 306 22.34 -11.26 2.07
N SER A 307 22.50 -9.97 2.32
CA SER A 307 21.57 -9.14 3.07
C SER A 307 21.48 -7.74 2.48
N TYR A 308 20.33 -7.09 2.70
CA TYR A 308 20.11 -5.68 2.36
C TYR A 308 19.30 -5.01 3.46
N GLY A 309 19.68 -3.82 3.86
CA GLY A 309 18.97 -3.06 4.91
C GLY A 309 18.71 -1.63 4.54
N THR A 310 17.57 -1.12 4.96
CA THR A 310 17.14 0.27 4.72
C THR A 310 18.15 1.29 5.24
N TYR A 311 18.63 1.12 6.46
CA TYR A 311 19.50 2.11 7.10
C TYR A 311 20.84 2.30 6.39
N SER A 312 21.37 1.27 5.74
CA SER A 312 22.62 1.35 5.00
C SER A 312 22.41 1.52 3.50
N SER A 313 21.22 1.15 2.99
CA SER A 313 20.91 1.02 1.56
C SER A 313 22.02 0.27 0.81
N VAL A 314 22.66 -0.68 1.48
CA VAL A 314 23.84 -1.41 1.00
C VAL A 314 23.55 -2.91 1.02
N TYR A 315 23.85 -3.53 -0.10
CA TYR A 315 23.89 -4.99 -0.20
C TYR A 315 25.21 -5.50 0.38
N THR A 316 25.10 -6.54 1.20
CA THR A 316 26.25 -7.26 1.75
C THR A 316 26.17 -8.73 1.31
N GLY A 317 27.08 -9.13 0.43
CA GLY A 317 27.12 -10.47 -0.14
C GLY A 317 28.05 -10.55 -1.36
N PRO A 318 28.15 -11.71 -2.03
CA PRO A 318 29.05 -11.89 -3.16
C PRO A 318 28.55 -11.23 -4.46
N GLU A 319 27.25 -11.06 -4.66
CA GLU A 319 26.64 -10.61 -5.93
C GLU A 319 26.65 -9.09 -6.08
N LYS A 320 27.85 -8.49 -5.98
CA LYS A 320 28.03 -7.02 -6.03
C LYS A 320 27.61 -6.39 -7.36
N GLU A 321 27.74 -7.13 -8.46
CA GLU A 321 27.33 -6.63 -9.79
C GLU A 321 25.82 -6.42 -9.91
N LEU A 322 25.01 -7.31 -9.33
CA LEU A 322 23.56 -7.13 -9.30
C LEU A 322 23.19 -5.91 -8.46
N ALA A 323 23.80 -5.77 -7.29
CA ALA A 323 23.61 -4.59 -6.44
C ALA A 323 23.95 -3.27 -7.15
N ALA A 324 25.04 -3.25 -7.90
CA ALA A 324 25.46 -2.08 -8.69
C ALA A 324 24.46 -1.73 -9.81
N LYS A 325 23.71 -2.71 -10.31
CA LYS A 325 22.70 -2.52 -11.37
C LYS A 325 21.31 -2.13 -10.85
N LEU A 326 21.06 -2.11 -9.55
CA LEU A 326 19.72 -1.86 -8.99
C LEU A 326 19.05 -0.60 -9.55
N ASN A 327 19.79 0.48 -9.74
CA ASN A 327 19.28 1.73 -10.31
C ASN A 327 18.89 1.62 -11.80
N THR A 328 19.32 0.56 -12.49
CA THR A 328 18.95 0.30 -13.89
C THR A 328 17.80 -0.67 -14.05
N LEU A 329 17.38 -1.35 -12.98
CA LEU A 329 16.28 -2.33 -13.03
C LEU A 329 14.90 -1.69 -12.95
N LYS A 330 14.79 -0.52 -12.32
CA LYS A 330 13.55 0.24 -12.21
C LYS A 330 13.53 1.32 -13.27
N SER A 331 12.57 1.30 -14.20
CA SER A 331 12.44 2.36 -15.21
C SER A 331 12.06 3.69 -14.57
N SER A 332 12.42 4.80 -15.23
CA SER A 332 11.81 6.09 -14.89
C SER A 332 10.30 6.06 -15.16
N LEU A 333 9.58 7.02 -14.64
CA LEU A 333 8.20 7.30 -15.03
C LEU A 333 8.15 8.11 -16.34
N PRO A 334 7.00 8.20 -17.01
CA PRO A 334 6.82 9.14 -18.13
C PRO A 334 7.17 10.57 -17.71
N SER A 335 7.72 11.37 -18.61
CA SER A 335 8.33 12.68 -18.30
C SER A 335 7.42 13.69 -17.58
N ASN A 336 6.10 13.55 -17.74
CA ASN A 336 5.09 14.43 -17.15
C ASN A 336 4.33 13.79 -15.98
N VAL A 337 4.81 12.64 -15.47
CA VAL A 337 4.21 11.92 -14.36
C VAL A 337 5.04 12.13 -13.11
N ASP A 338 4.43 12.76 -12.09
CA ASP A 338 5.03 12.88 -10.74
C ASP A 338 4.96 11.54 -10.04
N ALA A 339 6.05 11.13 -9.41
CA ALA A 339 6.13 9.87 -8.66
C ALA A 339 5.16 9.81 -7.47
N GLY A 340 4.81 10.95 -6.89
CA GLY A 340 3.87 11.06 -5.77
C GLY A 340 4.50 10.83 -4.41
N GLY A 341 3.64 10.58 -3.40
CA GLY A 341 4.03 10.35 -2.02
C GLY A 341 4.55 8.93 -1.73
N HIS A 342 4.72 8.60 -0.44
CA HIS A 342 5.23 7.32 0.05
C HIS A 342 6.56 6.92 -0.61
N GLY A 343 7.55 7.83 -0.54
CA GLY A 343 8.85 7.58 -1.15
C GLY A 343 8.81 7.49 -2.69
N GLY A 344 7.83 8.17 -3.33
CA GLY A 344 7.70 8.20 -4.79
C GLY A 344 7.09 6.93 -5.39
N SER A 345 6.31 6.18 -4.64
CA SER A 345 5.76 4.89 -5.09
C SER A 345 4.43 4.98 -5.83
N HIS A 346 3.66 6.06 -5.66
CA HIS A 346 2.28 6.16 -6.15
C HIS A 346 2.14 5.92 -7.65
N ALA A 347 2.90 6.63 -8.47
CA ALA A 347 2.80 6.52 -9.93
C ALA A 347 3.35 5.20 -10.46
N TYR A 348 4.30 4.58 -9.77
CA TYR A 348 4.79 3.25 -10.13
C TYR A 348 3.73 2.17 -9.93
N LEU A 349 2.90 2.28 -8.90
CA LEU A 349 1.77 1.38 -8.70
C LEU A 349 0.75 1.53 -9.84
N THR A 350 0.47 2.76 -10.24
CA THR A 350 -0.40 2.98 -11.41
C THR A 350 0.20 2.42 -12.69
N ASP A 351 1.50 2.64 -12.96
CA ASP A 351 2.17 2.07 -14.14
C ASP A 351 2.13 0.54 -14.13
N ASP A 352 2.37 -0.10 -12.98
CA ASP A 352 2.31 -1.55 -12.77
C ASP A 352 0.91 -2.11 -13.06
N PHE A 353 -0.11 -1.48 -12.51
CA PHE A 353 -1.51 -1.86 -12.75
C PHE A 353 -1.91 -1.71 -14.21
N ILE A 354 -1.57 -0.61 -14.85
CA ILE A 354 -1.92 -0.36 -16.26
C ILE A 354 -1.17 -1.31 -17.20
N ARG A 355 0.10 -1.61 -16.90
CA ARG A 355 0.86 -2.64 -17.63
C ARG A 355 0.19 -4.00 -17.55
N SER A 356 -0.29 -4.40 -16.40
CA SER A 356 -0.93 -5.71 -16.24
C SER A 356 -2.23 -5.86 -17.04
N ILE A 357 -2.92 -4.75 -17.31
CA ILE A 357 -4.12 -4.74 -18.15
C ILE A 357 -3.76 -4.77 -19.65
N LEU A 358 -2.69 -4.09 -20.05
CA LEU A 358 -2.35 -3.88 -21.46
C LEU A 358 -1.27 -4.82 -22.01
N LEU A 359 -0.43 -5.39 -21.14
CA LEU A 359 0.67 -6.27 -21.53
C LEU A 359 0.38 -7.71 -21.11
N PRO A 360 0.17 -8.64 -22.05
CA PRO A 360 0.02 -10.05 -21.71
C PRO A 360 1.22 -10.59 -20.90
N GLY A 361 0.91 -11.25 -19.79
CA GLY A 361 1.93 -11.87 -18.93
C GLY A 361 2.58 -10.95 -17.90
N HIS A 362 2.33 -9.64 -17.92
CA HIS A 362 2.78 -8.76 -16.83
C HIS A 362 1.98 -9.04 -15.56
N LYS A 363 2.68 -9.32 -14.47
CA LYS A 363 2.09 -9.56 -13.15
C LYS A 363 2.31 -8.34 -12.26
N VAL A 364 1.26 -7.90 -11.59
CA VAL A 364 1.36 -6.82 -10.60
C VAL A 364 2.16 -7.27 -9.40
N CYS A 365 2.91 -6.35 -8.82
CA CYS A 365 3.75 -6.62 -7.65
C CYS A 365 2.95 -7.09 -6.42
N CYS A 366 1.78 -6.48 -6.20
CA CYS A 366 0.91 -6.80 -5.08
C CYS A 366 -0.44 -7.32 -5.61
N ASP A 367 -0.42 -8.53 -6.17
CA ASP A 367 -1.59 -9.22 -6.69
C ASP A 367 -2.58 -9.63 -5.59
N LEU A 368 -3.68 -10.27 -5.98
CA LEU A 368 -4.72 -10.69 -5.03
C LEU A 368 -4.15 -11.55 -3.90
N LYS A 369 -3.29 -12.52 -4.22
CA LYS A 369 -2.70 -13.41 -3.21
C LYS A 369 -1.83 -12.63 -2.24
N THR A 370 -0.88 -11.85 -2.74
CA THR A 370 0.02 -11.01 -1.92
C THR A 370 -0.78 -10.04 -1.06
N SER A 371 -1.83 -9.43 -1.61
CA SER A 371 -2.70 -8.49 -0.91
C SER A 371 -3.42 -9.13 0.28
N LEU A 372 -3.98 -10.32 0.05
CA LEU A 372 -4.72 -11.05 1.08
C LEU A 372 -3.76 -11.64 2.14
N ASP A 373 -2.64 -12.24 1.75
CA ASP A 373 -1.62 -12.76 2.68
C ASP A 373 -1.10 -11.65 3.61
N THR A 374 -0.83 -10.47 3.06
CA THR A 374 -0.38 -9.31 3.82
C THR A 374 -1.43 -8.87 4.84
N THR A 375 -2.69 -8.81 4.43
CA THR A 375 -3.80 -8.32 5.27
C THR A 375 -4.21 -9.35 6.34
N ILE A 376 -4.36 -10.63 5.97
CA ILE A 376 -4.71 -11.71 6.90
C ILE A 376 -3.68 -11.81 8.02
N ALA A 377 -2.41 -11.71 7.68
CA ALA A 377 -1.32 -11.77 8.66
C ALA A 377 -1.48 -10.70 9.76
N GLY A 378 -1.82 -9.47 9.38
CA GLY A 378 -2.05 -8.40 10.36
C GLY A 378 -3.29 -8.64 11.24
N VAL A 379 -4.39 -9.13 10.66
CA VAL A 379 -5.58 -9.47 11.45
C VAL A 379 -5.28 -10.55 12.50
N TYR A 380 -4.51 -11.56 12.13
CA TYR A 380 -4.09 -12.61 13.08
C TYR A 380 -3.04 -12.11 14.07
N ALA A 381 -2.20 -11.15 13.70
CA ALA A 381 -1.27 -10.49 14.63
C ALA A 381 -2.04 -9.74 15.73
N HIS A 382 -3.02 -8.90 15.36
CA HIS A 382 -3.86 -8.23 16.35
C HIS A 382 -4.62 -9.23 17.25
N LYS A 383 -5.18 -10.31 16.66
CA LYS A 383 -5.82 -11.37 17.42
C LYS A 383 -4.86 -12.01 18.45
N SER A 384 -3.61 -12.27 18.07
CA SER A 384 -2.57 -12.76 18.98
C SER A 384 -2.30 -11.76 20.10
N ALA A 385 -2.18 -10.46 19.79
CA ALA A 385 -2.00 -9.41 20.79
C ALA A 385 -3.13 -9.38 21.84
N LEU A 386 -4.39 -9.53 21.38
CA LEU A 386 -5.56 -9.62 22.28
C LEU A 386 -5.52 -10.86 23.20
N LEU A 387 -4.85 -11.94 22.77
CA LEU A 387 -4.63 -13.17 23.55
C LEU A 387 -3.29 -13.17 24.31
N GLY A 388 -2.71 -11.99 24.54
CA GLY A 388 -1.48 -11.86 25.32
C GLY A 388 -0.21 -12.38 24.63
N GLY A 389 -0.21 -12.48 23.31
CA GLY A 389 0.94 -12.94 22.52
C GLY A 389 0.90 -14.43 22.18
N GLU A 390 -0.24 -15.10 22.38
CA GLU A 390 -0.41 -16.51 21.99
C GLU A 390 -0.05 -16.71 20.52
N THR A 391 0.70 -17.77 20.21
CA THR A 391 1.06 -18.13 18.85
C THR A 391 -0.14 -18.69 18.10
N LEU A 392 -0.52 -18.03 17.01
CA LEU A 392 -1.63 -18.42 16.16
C LEU A 392 -1.15 -18.89 14.78
N LYS A 393 -1.79 -19.93 14.24
CA LYS A 393 -1.63 -20.32 12.84
C LYS A 393 -2.41 -19.35 11.94
N ILE A 394 -1.79 -18.93 10.85
CA ILE A 394 -2.40 -18.06 9.85
C ILE A 394 -2.96 -18.92 8.73
N PRO A 395 -4.26 -18.77 8.36
CA PRO A 395 -4.83 -19.49 7.24
C PRO A 395 -4.06 -19.22 5.95
N GLN A 396 -3.74 -20.28 5.23
CA GLN A 396 -3.10 -20.18 3.92
C GLN A 396 -4.17 -20.18 2.84
N ILE A 397 -4.04 -19.26 1.88
CA ILE A 397 -5.00 -19.11 0.78
C ILE A 397 -4.38 -19.55 -0.54
N SER A 398 -5.25 -20.03 -1.43
CA SER A 398 -4.92 -20.33 -2.83
C SER A 398 -5.83 -19.48 -3.74
N CYS A 399 -5.20 -18.60 -4.52
CA CYS A 399 -5.87 -17.75 -5.51
C CYS A 399 -5.80 -18.34 -6.91
#